data_839098b4e95fef619a500a127d202a3a
#
_entry.id   839098b4e95fef619a500a127d202a3a
#
_cell.length_a   1.000
_cell.length_b   1.000
_cell.length_c   1.000
_cell.angle_alpha   90.00
_cell.angle_beta   90.00
_cell.angle_gamma   90.00
#
_symmetry.space_group_name_H-M   'P 1'
#
loop_
_entity.id
_entity.type
_entity.pdbx_description
1 polymer ?
#
loop_
_entity_poly.entity_id
_entity_poly.type
_entity_poly.pdbx_seq_one_letter_code
_entity_poly.pdbx_strand_id
1 'polypeptide(L)'
;APELDCSRDYSLSREEAQHCVKVLRMKEGDRVLLTDGKGGLYQAEIVQAVAQTCVCRVEKQLEDTQKRDYHIHIALAPTKNNARTAWFAEKAAEMGIDEVSLFESRYSERTNVKTERLEKVVISALKQSFKANITAINPIVDFKTLVDGAKEQYKFIATCEGDQRAKLKD
;
A
#
# COMPACT_ATOMS: atom_id res chain seq x y z
N ALA A 1 6.72 -5.40 -6.89
CA ALA A 1 7.49 -6.65 -6.99
C ALA A 1 7.41 -7.17 -8.42
N PRO A 2 8.44 -7.86 -8.91
CA PRO A 2 8.36 -8.55 -10.20
C PRO A 2 7.27 -9.64 -10.15
N GLU A 3 6.84 -10.08 -11.29
CA GLU A 3 5.85 -11.15 -11.42
C GLU A 3 6.31 -12.39 -10.63
N LEU A 4 5.57 -12.70 -9.57
CA LEU A 4 5.75 -13.93 -8.83
C LEU A 4 5.10 -15.07 -9.62
N ASP A 5 5.86 -16.09 -9.89
CA ASP A 5 5.45 -17.26 -10.66
C ASP A 5 5.88 -18.54 -9.93
N CYS A 6 5.01 -19.52 -9.86
CA CYS A 6 5.28 -20.83 -9.25
C CYS A 6 6.39 -21.64 -9.97
N SER A 7 6.86 -21.17 -11.13
CA SER A 7 7.92 -21.85 -11.91
C SER A 7 9.33 -21.39 -11.55
N ARG A 8 9.50 -20.34 -10.72
CA ARG A 8 10.79 -19.70 -10.48
C ARG A 8 11.07 -19.46 -9.00
N ASP A 9 12.34 -19.57 -8.64
CA ASP A 9 12.83 -19.13 -7.36
C ASP A 9 12.90 -17.58 -7.34
N TYR A 10 12.48 -16.97 -6.24
CA TYR A 10 12.46 -15.52 -6.06
C TYR A 10 13.47 -15.08 -5.00
N SER A 11 14.38 -14.18 -5.38
CA SER A 11 15.32 -13.55 -4.45
C SER A 11 14.68 -12.35 -3.78
N LEU A 12 14.59 -12.36 -2.46
CA LEU A 12 14.16 -11.21 -1.67
C LEU A 12 15.12 -10.04 -1.84
N SER A 13 14.64 -8.82 -1.71
CA SER A 13 15.49 -7.64 -1.60
C SER A 13 16.43 -7.78 -0.41
N ARG A 14 17.57 -7.09 -0.43
CA ARG A 14 18.54 -7.12 0.68
C ARG A 14 17.90 -6.76 2.03
N GLU A 15 16.99 -5.78 2.04
CA GLU A 15 16.28 -5.34 3.23
C GLU A 15 15.36 -6.44 3.76
N GLU A 16 14.60 -7.08 2.88
CA GLU A 16 13.70 -8.19 3.23
C GLU A 16 14.46 -9.44 3.66
N ALA A 17 15.56 -9.78 2.97
CA ALA A 17 16.43 -10.89 3.36
C ALA A 17 17.00 -10.70 4.77
N GLN A 18 17.47 -9.48 5.09
CA GLN A 18 17.93 -9.15 6.43
C GLN A 18 16.81 -9.26 7.47
N HIS A 19 15.61 -8.79 7.15
CA HIS A 19 14.46 -8.89 8.04
C HIS A 19 14.11 -10.35 8.32
N CYS A 20 13.96 -11.18 7.29
CA CYS A 20 13.67 -12.61 7.43
C CYS A 20 14.72 -13.34 8.25
N VAL A 21 16.01 -13.18 7.92
CA VAL A 21 17.07 -13.99 8.52
C VAL A 21 17.53 -13.46 9.89
N LYS A 22 17.67 -12.14 10.05
CA LYS A 22 18.21 -11.57 11.30
C LYS A 22 17.13 -11.21 12.31
N VAL A 23 15.99 -10.70 11.86
CA VAL A 23 14.92 -10.25 12.77
C VAL A 23 13.97 -11.39 13.09
N LEU A 24 13.42 -12.04 12.06
CA LEU A 24 12.49 -13.16 12.22
C LEU A 24 13.19 -14.49 12.47
N ARG A 25 14.52 -14.55 12.26
CA ARG A 25 15.37 -15.75 12.45
C ARG A 25 14.89 -16.97 11.66
N MET A 26 14.34 -16.71 10.49
CA MET A 26 13.88 -17.75 9.59
C MET A 26 15.04 -18.52 8.98
N LYS A 27 14.79 -19.78 8.67
CA LYS A 27 15.77 -20.76 8.17
C LYS A 27 15.26 -21.37 6.86
N GLU A 28 16.16 -22.12 6.21
CA GLU A 28 15.80 -22.99 5.08
C GLU A 28 14.74 -24.00 5.50
N GLY A 29 13.72 -24.18 4.68
CA GLY A 29 12.54 -24.99 4.95
C GLY A 29 11.38 -24.23 5.61
N ASP A 30 11.59 -22.99 6.10
CA ASP A 30 10.51 -22.20 6.66
C ASP A 30 9.60 -21.65 5.56
N ARG A 31 8.31 -21.54 5.85
CA ARG A 31 7.31 -21.01 4.93
C ARG A 31 7.07 -19.53 5.15
N VAL A 32 6.94 -18.81 4.04
CA VAL A 32 6.65 -17.37 4.01
C VAL A 32 5.49 -17.09 3.08
N LEU A 33 4.82 -15.98 3.31
CA LEU A 33 3.84 -15.41 2.37
C LEU A 33 4.51 -14.29 1.58
N LEU A 34 4.39 -14.36 0.26
CA LEU A 34 4.85 -13.34 -0.66
C LEU A 34 3.65 -12.68 -1.32
N THR A 35 3.73 -11.40 -1.62
CA THR A 35 2.74 -10.69 -2.43
C THR A 35 3.41 -9.90 -3.54
N ASP A 36 2.74 -9.83 -4.69
CA ASP A 36 3.12 -8.97 -5.81
C ASP A 36 2.63 -7.52 -5.65
N GLY A 37 1.78 -7.26 -4.64
CA GLY A 37 1.16 -5.96 -4.42
C GLY A 37 0.00 -5.63 -5.38
N LYS A 38 -0.39 -6.59 -6.22
CA LYS A 38 -1.45 -6.45 -7.24
C LYS A 38 -2.62 -7.41 -7.01
N GLY A 39 -2.73 -7.95 -5.80
CA GLY A 39 -3.74 -8.92 -5.41
C GLY A 39 -3.26 -10.37 -5.37
N GLY A 40 -2.08 -10.66 -5.88
CA GLY A 40 -1.47 -11.98 -5.78
C GLY A 40 -0.89 -12.24 -4.40
N LEU A 41 -1.29 -13.34 -3.78
CA LEU A 41 -0.73 -13.86 -2.54
C LEU A 41 -0.19 -15.25 -2.80
N TYR A 42 1.05 -15.52 -2.39
CA TYR A 42 1.77 -16.75 -2.72
C TYR A 42 2.35 -17.37 -1.45
N GLN A 43 2.21 -18.67 -1.32
CA GLN A 43 2.93 -19.45 -0.33
C GLN A 43 4.27 -19.85 -0.94
N ALA A 44 5.36 -19.62 -0.19
CA ALA A 44 6.70 -19.96 -0.63
C ALA A 44 7.51 -20.58 0.52
N GLU A 45 8.50 -21.41 0.17
CA GLU A 45 9.47 -22.00 1.07
C GLU A 45 10.81 -21.28 0.91
N ILE A 46 11.49 -20.99 2.01
CA ILE A 46 12.86 -20.46 1.98
C ILE A 46 13.82 -21.60 1.61
N VAL A 47 14.44 -21.49 0.44
CA VAL A 47 15.44 -22.48 -0.05
C VAL A 47 16.86 -22.05 0.21
N GLN A 48 17.09 -20.75 0.51
CA GLN A 48 18.39 -20.24 0.94
C GLN A 48 18.17 -19.09 1.94
N ALA A 49 18.73 -19.24 3.15
CA ALA A 49 18.54 -18.30 4.26
C ALA A 49 19.86 -17.57 4.61
N VAL A 50 20.32 -16.67 3.73
CA VAL A 50 21.49 -15.81 3.98
C VAL A 50 21.04 -14.35 4.06
N ALA A 51 21.58 -13.59 5.02
CA ALA A 51 21.16 -12.21 5.26
C ALA A 51 21.38 -11.24 4.08
N GLN A 52 22.28 -11.59 3.15
CA GLN A 52 22.50 -10.81 1.92
C GLN A 52 21.66 -11.32 0.74
N THR A 53 21.27 -12.59 0.78
CA THR A 53 20.53 -13.24 -0.32
C THR A 53 19.62 -14.31 0.27
N CYS A 54 18.36 -13.99 0.45
CA CYS A 54 17.35 -14.96 0.84
C CYS A 54 16.51 -15.32 -0.39
N VAL A 55 16.47 -16.62 -0.72
CA VAL A 55 15.77 -17.13 -1.91
C VAL A 55 14.59 -17.95 -1.45
N CYS A 56 13.45 -17.69 -2.05
CA CYS A 56 12.18 -18.38 -1.79
C CYS A 56 11.73 -19.11 -3.05
N ARG A 57 11.29 -20.33 -2.91
CA ARG A 57 10.60 -21.12 -3.94
C ARG A 57 9.11 -20.97 -3.77
N VAL A 58 8.44 -20.44 -4.78
CA VAL A 58 6.98 -20.29 -4.76
C VAL A 58 6.34 -21.67 -4.93
N GLU A 59 5.58 -22.10 -3.92
CA GLU A 59 4.90 -23.40 -3.94
C GLU A 59 3.54 -23.31 -4.65
N LYS A 60 2.76 -22.29 -4.32
CA LYS A 60 1.42 -22.08 -4.88
C LYS A 60 0.94 -20.65 -4.72
N GLN A 61 0.08 -20.22 -5.62
CA GLN A 61 -0.74 -19.03 -5.45
C GLN A 61 -1.94 -19.38 -4.57
N LEU A 62 -2.23 -18.51 -3.60
CA LEU A 62 -3.41 -18.62 -2.76
C LEU A 62 -4.58 -17.90 -3.43
N GLU A 63 -5.80 -18.34 -3.16
CA GLU A 63 -6.99 -17.64 -3.65
C GLU A 63 -7.05 -16.22 -3.06
N ASP A 64 -7.36 -15.24 -3.90
CA ASP A 64 -7.59 -13.87 -3.46
C ASP A 64 -8.98 -13.76 -2.81
N THR A 65 -9.00 -13.93 -1.50
CA THR A 65 -10.23 -13.78 -0.67
C THR A 65 -10.59 -12.30 -0.43
N GLN A 66 -9.77 -11.37 -0.89
CA GLN A 66 -9.94 -9.92 -0.67
C GLN A 66 -10.34 -9.19 -1.96
N LYS A 67 -10.59 -9.91 -3.05
CA LYS A 67 -11.03 -9.32 -4.30
C LYS A 67 -12.35 -8.57 -4.11
N ARG A 68 -12.36 -7.32 -4.53
CA ARG A 68 -13.52 -6.41 -4.48
C ARG A 68 -13.88 -5.99 -5.89
N ASP A 69 -15.14 -5.66 -6.09
CA ASP A 69 -15.69 -5.12 -7.34
C ASP A 69 -15.77 -3.58 -7.36
N TYR A 70 -15.19 -2.94 -6.36
CA TYR A 70 -15.14 -1.49 -6.22
C TYR A 70 -13.70 -1.00 -5.97
N HIS A 71 -13.45 0.26 -6.32
CA HIS A 71 -12.20 0.97 -6.12
C HIS A 71 -12.43 2.20 -5.25
N ILE A 72 -11.64 2.34 -4.19
CA ILE A 72 -11.72 3.50 -3.28
C ILE A 72 -10.48 4.35 -3.46
N HIS A 73 -10.71 5.59 -3.91
CA HIS A 73 -9.71 6.62 -4.05
C HIS A 73 -9.96 7.74 -3.05
N ILE A 74 -8.98 8.07 -2.23
CA ILE A 74 -9.08 9.16 -1.25
C ILE A 74 -8.13 10.29 -1.62
N ALA A 75 -8.68 11.48 -1.79
CA ALA A 75 -7.91 12.71 -1.95
C ALA A 75 -7.66 13.37 -0.59
N LEU A 76 -6.40 13.68 -0.28
CA LEU A 76 -5.98 14.23 1.00
C LEU A 76 -5.09 15.47 0.81
N ALA A 77 -5.45 16.58 1.46
CA ALA A 77 -4.54 17.71 1.62
C ALA A 77 -3.56 17.41 2.77
N PRO A 78 -2.23 17.35 2.51
CA PRO A 78 -1.26 17.02 3.54
C PRO A 78 -1.30 18.04 4.68
N THR A 79 -1.25 17.54 5.91
CA THR A 79 -1.18 18.40 7.08
C THR A 79 0.24 18.93 7.30
N LYS A 80 0.40 20.00 8.09
CA LYS A 80 1.69 20.54 8.52
C LYS A 80 2.56 19.45 9.19
N ASN A 81 1.92 18.57 9.96
CA ASN A 81 2.59 17.46 10.63
C ASN A 81 2.65 16.22 9.72
N ASN A 82 3.83 15.94 9.18
CA ASN A 82 4.08 14.77 8.34
C ASN A 82 3.72 13.43 9.00
N ALA A 83 3.78 13.34 10.33
CA ALA A 83 3.42 12.12 11.03
C ALA A 83 1.93 11.80 10.88
N ARG A 84 1.06 12.80 10.80
CA ARG A 84 -0.38 12.59 10.57
C ARG A 84 -0.66 12.10 9.16
N THR A 85 0.02 12.66 8.16
CA THR A 85 -0.10 12.19 6.77
C THR A 85 0.41 10.76 6.63
N ALA A 86 1.54 10.44 7.27
CA ALA A 86 2.07 9.08 7.28
C ALA A 86 1.14 8.09 8.02
N TRP A 87 0.60 8.48 9.16
CA TRP A 87 -0.39 7.68 9.90
C TRP A 87 -1.65 7.43 9.06
N PHE A 88 -2.14 8.45 8.34
CA PHE A 88 -3.27 8.27 7.44
C PHE A 88 -2.96 7.25 6.33
N ALA A 89 -1.79 7.36 5.68
CA ALA A 89 -1.37 6.43 4.64
C ALA A 89 -1.24 4.99 5.17
N GLU A 90 -0.71 4.82 6.40
CA GLU A 90 -0.67 3.54 7.10
C GLU A 90 -2.06 2.94 7.28
N LYS A 91 -3.00 3.72 7.84
CA LYS A 91 -4.38 3.23 8.08
C LYS A 91 -5.16 3.01 6.78
N ALA A 92 -4.93 3.83 5.77
CA ALA A 92 -5.50 3.61 4.44
C ALA A 92 -5.08 2.24 3.87
N ALA A 93 -3.79 1.90 3.96
CA ALA A 93 -3.28 0.60 3.52
C ALA A 93 -3.85 -0.56 4.34
N GLU A 94 -3.89 -0.45 5.68
CA GLU A 94 -4.50 -1.46 6.56
C GLU A 94 -5.98 -1.70 6.25
N MET A 95 -6.73 -0.65 5.93
CA MET A 95 -8.14 -0.72 5.55
C MET A 95 -8.35 -1.22 4.12
N GLY A 96 -7.30 -1.24 3.30
CA GLY A 96 -7.33 -1.68 1.92
C GLY A 96 -7.88 -0.61 0.97
N ILE A 97 -7.61 0.66 1.23
CA ILE A 97 -7.85 1.75 0.28
C ILE A 97 -6.94 1.54 -0.93
N ASP A 98 -7.48 1.68 -2.13
CA ASP A 98 -6.74 1.37 -3.35
C ASP A 98 -5.80 2.49 -3.75
N GLU A 99 -6.22 3.76 -3.54
CA GLU A 99 -5.48 4.91 -4.01
C GLU A 99 -5.60 6.10 -3.05
N VAL A 100 -4.50 6.80 -2.85
CA VAL A 100 -4.44 8.08 -2.11
C VAL A 100 -3.73 9.11 -2.97
N SER A 101 -4.44 10.16 -3.37
CA SER A 101 -3.87 11.31 -4.06
C SER A 101 -3.69 12.49 -3.12
N LEU A 102 -2.51 13.07 -3.16
CA LEU A 102 -2.22 14.27 -2.40
C LEU A 102 -2.57 15.51 -3.22
N PHE A 103 -3.17 16.52 -2.59
CA PHE A 103 -3.45 17.77 -3.28
C PHE A 103 -3.13 19.00 -2.44
N GLU A 104 -2.84 20.10 -3.12
CA GLU A 104 -2.65 21.39 -2.50
C GLU A 104 -4.00 22.10 -2.34
N SER A 105 -4.43 22.31 -1.10
CA SER A 105 -5.62 23.11 -0.80
C SER A 105 -5.25 24.59 -0.64
N ARG A 106 -6.24 25.47 -0.69
CA ARG A 106 -6.06 26.92 -0.52
C ARG A 106 -5.26 27.32 0.73
N TYR A 107 -5.37 26.51 1.79
CA TYR A 107 -4.71 26.78 3.08
C TYR A 107 -3.63 25.74 3.41
N SER A 108 -3.15 25.00 2.41
CA SER A 108 -2.05 24.05 2.61
C SER A 108 -0.77 24.79 2.95
N GLU A 109 -0.22 24.53 4.11
CA GLU A 109 1.11 25.02 4.49
C GLU A 109 2.23 24.18 3.86
N ARG A 110 1.89 22.99 3.32
CA ARG A 110 2.85 22.07 2.71
C ARG A 110 2.49 21.78 1.27
N THR A 111 3.44 22.09 0.41
CA THR A 111 3.37 21.85 -1.02
C THR A 111 4.37 20.78 -1.49
N ASN A 112 5.27 20.34 -0.59
CA ASN A 112 6.26 19.33 -0.91
C ASN A 112 6.17 18.15 0.08
N VAL A 113 5.71 17.01 -0.41
CA VAL A 113 5.63 15.75 0.32
C VAL A 113 6.43 14.70 -0.44
N LYS A 114 7.39 14.08 0.24
CA LYS A 114 8.17 12.97 -0.33
C LYS A 114 7.31 11.71 -0.34
N THR A 115 6.77 11.35 -1.50
CA THR A 115 5.92 10.18 -1.69
C THR A 115 6.65 8.88 -1.36
N GLU A 116 7.96 8.79 -1.62
CA GLU A 116 8.77 7.61 -1.34
C GLU A 116 8.76 7.21 0.14
N ARG A 117 8.61 8.20 1.04
CA ARG A 117 8.43 7.92 2.47
C ARG A 117 7.08 7.30 2.77
N LEU A 118 6.01 7.79 2.15
CA LEU A 118 4.65 7.26 2.34
C LEU A 118 4.54 5.87 1.72
N GLU A 119 5.15 5.64 0.57
CA GLU A 119 5.20 4.32 -0.07
C GLU A 119 5.84 3.27 0.84
N LYS A 120 6.94 3.60 1.53
CA LYS A 120 7.55 2.71 2.53
C LYS A 120 6.62 2.41 3.69
N VAL A 121 5.87 3.40 4.16
CA VAL A 121 4.86 3.23 5.23
C VAL A 121 3.75 2.29 4.75
N VAL A 122 3.23 2.50 3.55
CA VAL A 122 2.19 1.67 2.93
C VAL A 122 2.67 0.23 2.76
N ILE A 123 3.90 0.01 2.27
CA ILE A 123 4.48 -1.34 2.11
C ILE A 123 4.60 -2.03 3.48
N SER A 124 5.01 -1.32 4.52
CA SER A 124 5.11 -1.87 5.87
C SER A 124 3.72 -2.25 6.42
N ALA A 125 2.74 -1.37 6.25
CA ALA A 125 1.36 -1.60 6.68
C ALA A 125 0.71 -2.77 5.93
N LEU A 126 0.94 -2.89 4.61
CA LEU A 126 0.48 -3.99 3.77
C LEU A 126 0.99 -5.33 4.32
N LYS A 127 2.28 -5.43 4.63
CA LYS A 127 2.89 -6.65 5.17
C LYS A 127 2.29 -7.02 6.53
N GLN A 128 2.10 -6.04 7.42
CA GLN A 128 1.58 -6.24 8.76
C GLN A 128 0.09 -6.64 8.75
N SER A 129 -0.69 -6.11 7.82
CA SER A 129 -2.12 -6.36 7.70
C SER A 129 -2.48 -7.53 6.78
N PHE A 130 -1.48 -8.23 6.23
CA PHE A 130 -1.65 -9.35 5.28
C PHE A 130 -2.52 -8.97 4.07
N LYS A 131 -2.40 -7.74 3.58
CA LYS A 131 -3.06 -7.29 2.37
C LYS A 131 -2.28 -7.70 1.13
N ALA A 132 -2.99 -8.04 0.05
CA ALA A 132 -2.37 -8.42 -1.21
C ALA A 132 -2.26 -7.26 -2.21
N ASN A 133 -3.11 -6.23 -2.06
CA ASN A 133 -3.12 -5.04 -2.90
C ASN A 133 -2.43 -3.87 -2.20
N ILE A 134 -1.45 -3.27 -2.88
CA ILE A 134 -0.76 -2.08 -2.39
C ILE A 134 -1.61 -0.83 -2.64
N THR A 135 -1.74 0.04 -1.64
CA THR A 135 -2.33 1.36 -1.83
C THR A 135 -1.40 2.24 -2.65
N ALA A 136 -1.87 2.74 -3.79
CA ALA A 136 -1.11 3.67 -4.61
C ALA A 136 -1.04 5.05 -3.92
N ILE A 137 0.15 5.66 -3.92
CA ILE A 137 0.35 7.02 -3.40
C ILE A 137 0.71 7.93 -4.57
N ASN A 138 -0.17 8.84 -4.93
CA ASN A 138 0.08 9.81 -5.99
C ASN A 138 0.77 11.06 -5.46
N PRO A 139 1.63 11.69 -6.28
CA PRO A 139 2.28 12.93 -5.92
C PRO A 139 1.27 14.06 -5.70
N ILE A 140 1.72 15.12 -5.04
CA ILE A 140 0.89 16.30 -4.80
C ILE A 140 0.64 17.05 -6.11
N VAL A 141 -0.63 17.38 -6.35
CA VAL A 141 -1.09 18.21 -7.46
C VAL A 141 -1.98 19.34 -6.93
N ASP A 142 -2.30 20.33 -7.73
CA ASP A 142 -3.30 21.33 -7.38
C ASP A 142 -4.72 20.70 -7.38
N PHE A 143 -5.62 21.30 -6.61
CA PHE A 143 -6.99 20.77 -6.43
C PHE A 143 -7.76 20.69 -7.76
N LYS A 144 -7.58 21.65 -8.66
CA LYS A 144 -8.27 21.66 -9.95
C LYS A 144 -7.81 20.49 -10.81
N THR A 145 -6.51 20.27 -10.92
CA THR A 145 -5.92 19.13 -11.64
C THR A 145 -6.44 17.80 -11.09
N LEU A 146 -6.52 17.68 -9.76
CA LEU A 146 -7.07 16.48 -9.12
C LEU A 146 -8.52 16.23 -9.55
N VAL A 147 -9.39 17.26 -9.46
CA VAL A 147 -10.82 17.12 -9.76
C VAL A 147 -11.06 16.86 -11.24
N ASP A 148 -10.36 17.58 -12.12
CA ASP A 148 -10.47 17.41 -13.58
C ASP A 148 -9.98 16.01 -14.03
N GLY A 149 -9.00 15.44 -13.32
CA GLY A 149 -8.45 14.11 -13.58
C GLY A 149 -9.25 12.95 -12.98
N ALA A 150 -10.16 13.24 -12.06
CA ALA A 150 -10.91 12.21 -11.33
C ALA A 150 -11.92 11.49 -12.24
N LYS A 151 -11.78 10.15 -12.37
CA LYS A 151 -12.61 9.30 -13.24
C LYS A 151 -13.65 8.48 -12.49
N GLU A 152 -13.66 8.56 -11.16
CA GLU A 152 -14.55 7.82 -10.29
C GLU A 152 -16.02 8.17 -10.59
N GLN A 153 -16.88 7.15 -10.60
CA GLN A 153 -18.32 7.30 -10.85
C GLN A 153 -19.01 8.14 -9.76
N TYR A 154 -18.62 7.91 -8.52
CA TYR A 154 -19.14 8.63 -7.35
C TYR A 154 -18.04 9.47 -6.72
N LYS A 155 -18.35 10.73 -6.44
CA LYS A 155 -17.40 11.68 -5.84
C LYS A 155 -18.04 12.36 -4.66
N PHE A 156 -17.33 12.39 -3.55
CA PHE A 156 -17.81 12.97 -2.29
C PHE A 156 -16.76 13.95 -1.77
N ILE A 157 -17.21 14.97 -1.09
CA ILE A 157 -16.35 15.89 -0.36
C ILE A 157 -16.74 15.90 1.12
N ALA A 158 -15.76 15.66 1.98
CA ALA A 158 -15.96 15.81 3.42
C ALA A 158 -15.95 17.29 3.80
N THR A 159 -17.06 17.81 4.31
CA THR A 159 -17.18 19.20 4.74
C THR A 159 -17.84 19.29 6.11
N CYS A 160 -17.43 20.29 6.88
CA CYS A 160 -18.10 20.68 8.13
C CYS A 160 -19.12 21.80 7.92
N GLU A 161 -19.20 22.38 6.73
CA GLU A 161 -20.07 23.49 6.38
C GLU A 161 -21.29 23.01 5.60
N GLY A 162 -22.42 23.74 5.72
CA GLY A 162 -23.66 23.50 4.99
C GLY A 162 -24.72 22.70 5.75
N ASP A 163 -25.98 23.01 5.45
CA ASP A 163 -27.15 22.39 6.10
C ASP A 163 -27.61 21.10 5.43
N GLN A 164 -27.21 20.87 4.17
CA GLN A 164 -27.55 19.66 3.40
C GLN A 164 -26.34 18.72 3.34
N ARG A 165 -26.19 17.90 4.37
CA ARG A 165 -25.14 16.87 4.45
C ARG A 165 -25.76 15.50 4.29
N ALA A 166 -25.41 14.79 3.24
CA ALA A 166 -25.71 13.38 3.10
C ALA A 166 -24.69 12.56 3.93
N LYS A 167 -25.14 11.49 4.56
CA LYS A 167 -24.25 10.53 5.17
C LYS A 167 -23.73 9.57 4.09
N LEU A 168 -22.49 9.18 4.18
CA LEU A 168 -21.85 8.29 3.19
C LEU A 168 -22.56 6.92 3.09
N LYS A 169 -23.30 6.53 4.12
CA LYS A 169 -24.02 5.25 4.21
C LYS A 169 -25.47 5.31 3.70
N ASP A 170 -25.96 6.48 3.34
CA ASP A 170 -27.30 6.70 2.80
C ASP A 170 -27.26 6.71 1.27
#